data_cc30c16a3d72e9cac325bed623912b27
#
_entry.id   cc30c16a3d72e9cac325bed623912b27
#
_cell.length_a   1.000
_cell.length_b   1.000
_cell.length_c   1.000
_cell.angle_alpha   90.00
_cell.angle_beta   90.00
_cell.angle_gamma   90.00
#
_symmetry.space_group_name_H-M   'P 1'
#
loop_
_entity.id
_entity.type
_entity.pdbx_description
1 polymer ?
#
loop_
_entity_poly.entity_id
_entity_poly.type
_entity_poly.pdbx_seq_one_letter_code
_entity_poly.pdbx_strand_id
1 'polypeptide(L)'
;MDFNKISTLIKKYDSDFNDLTYINKLEIYEFIENLKVIMFPSIYENKISLKRLYIELNEIFEKLKYTIDTIDKFFSSLVDVKKTLLTDIDAFYENDPACISKEEVILSYNSFDAVFIYRISNLLYILNVPYIPRILTEYAHSKTGIDIHPGCTIGKSFFIDHGTGIVIGETTKIGKNVSIYQGVTLGAKSLSDASTLRGVKRHPTIEDNVTIYANAVILGGSTIIKEGTVVPCNAYITK
;
A
#
# COMPACT_ATOMS: atom_id res chain seq x y z
N MET A 1 39.23 -16.86 12.77
CA MET A 1 38.21 -16.81 11.71
C MET A 1 38.62 -15.72 10.73
N ASP A 2 38.74 -16.02 9.42
CA ASP A 2 39.20 -15.05 8.41
C ASP A 2 37.97 -14.34 7.80
N PHE A 3 37.62 -13.19 8.37
CA PHE A 3 36.45 -12.39 7.94
C PHE A 3 36.58 -11.85 6.52
N ASN A 4 37.83 -11.57 6.03
CA ASN A 4 38.06 -11.09 4.67
C ASN A 4 37.76 -12.18 3.64
N LYS A 5 38.18 -13.41 3.91
CA LYS A 5 37.87 -14.57 3.07
C LYS A 5 36.34 -14.84 3.02
N ILE A 6 35.68 -14.74 4.17
CA ILE A 6 34.22 -14.91 4.23
C ILE A 6 33.51 -13.80 3.44
N SER A 7 33.89 -12.53 3.61
CA SER A 7 33.33 -11.40 2.87
C SER A 7 33.51 -11.55 1.36
N THR A 8 34.69 -12.01 0.92
CA THR A 8 34.98 -12.26 -0.50
C THR A 8 34.10 -13.40 -1.06
N LEU A 9 33.90 -14.47 -0.28
CA LEU A 9 33.01 -15.57 -0.69
C LEU A 9 31.54 -15.11 -0.78
N ILE A 10 31.06 -14.32 0.18
CA ILE A 10 29.70 -13.76 0.13
C ILE A 10 29.51 -12.95 -1.15
N LYS A 11 30.42 -12.01 -1.45
CA LYS A 11 30.33 -11.18 -2.67
C LYS A 11 30.39 -11.99 -3.96
N LYS A 12 31.04 -13.16 -3.98
CA LYS A 12 31.10 -14.01 -5.16
C LYS A 12 29.71 -14.56 -5.57
N TYR A 13 28.80 -14.72 -4.61
CA TYR A 13 27.43 -15.20 -4.87
C TYR A 13 26.44 -14.06 -5.18
N ASP A 14 26.91 -12.81 -5.19
CA ASP A 14 26.09 -11.63 -5.57
C ASP A 14 26.15 -11.33 -7.08
N SER A 15 26.82 -12.19 -7.89
CA SER A 15 27.00 -11.97 -9.33
C SER A 15 25.68 -11.79 -10.11
N ASP A 16 24.59 -12.39 -9.63
CA ASP A 16 23.27 -12.31 -10.26
C ASP A 16 22.54 -10.98 -9.95
N PHE A 17 23.09 -10.14 -9.08
CA PHE A 17 22.50 -8.87 -8.63
C PHE A 17 23.26 -7.63 -9.13
N ASN A 18 24.04 -7.74 -10.20
CA ASN A 18 25.01 -6.75 -10.66
C ASN A 18 24.43 -5.38 -11.07
N ASP A 19 23.11 -5.25 -11.23
CA ASP A 19 22.44 -4.01 -11.64
C ASP A 19 21.73 -3.27 -10.48
N LEU A 20 21.80 -3.80 -9.25
CA LEU A 20 21.15 -3.18 -8.10
C LEU A 20 22.02 -2.09 -7.48
N THR A 21 21.56 -0.88 -7.60
CA THR A 21 22.03 0.26 -6.80
C THR A 21 21.71 0.00 -5.32
N TYR A 22 22.61 0.41 -4.43
CA TYR A 22 22.43 0.27 -2.97
C TYR A 22 21.22 1.07 -2.49
N ILE A 23 20.08 0.38 -2.25
CA ILE A 23 18.88 0.97 -1.69
C ILE A 23 18.95 0.84 -0.17
N ASN A 24 18.88 1.96 0.53
CA ASN A 24 18.72 1.97 1.98
C ASN A 24 17.23 1.99 2.33
N LYS A 25 16.69 0.89 2.83
CA LYS A 25 15.28 0.78 3.22
C LYS A 25 14.91 1.77 4.33
N LEU A 26 15.84 2.12 5.22
CA LEU A 26 15.56 3.07 6.32
C LEU A 26 15.28 4.47 5.78
N GLU A 27 15.99 4.92 4.73
CA GLU A 27 15.71 6.20 4.07
C GLU A 27 14.29 6.23 3.49
N ILE A 28 13.82 5.11 2.93
CA ILE A 28 12.46 4.99 2.37
C ILE A 28 11.40 5.00 3.49
N TYR A 29 11.67 4.36 4.62
CA TYR A 29 10.76 4.37 5.78
C TYR A 29 10.69 5.77 6.40
N GLU A 30 11.81 6.46 6.54
CA GLU A 30 11.86 7.84 7.02
C GLU A 30 11.13 8.80 6.08
N PHE A 31 11.30 8.63 4.77
CA PHE A 31 10.58 9.39 3.76
C PHE A 31 9.05 9.29 3.93
N ILE A 32 8.48 8.09 4.07
CA ILE A 32 7.02 7.92 4.18
C ILE A 32 6.47 8.47 5.49
N GLU A 33 7.19 8.33 6.60
CA GLU A 33 6.80 8.92 7.89
C GLU A 33 6.83 10.46 7.82
N ASN A 34 7.87 11.05 7.25
CA ASN A 34 7.99 12.49 7.03
C ASN A 34 6.90 13.02 6.07
N LEU A 35 6.58 12.25 5.02
CA LEU A 35 5.50 12.61 4.11
C LEU A 35 4.15 12.66 4.84
N LYS A 36 3.87 11.72 5.75
CA LYS A 36 2.65 11.74 6.56
C LYS A 36 2.54 13.03 7.38
N VAL A 37 3.63 13.46 8.01
CA VAL A 37 3.69 14.72 8.77
C VAL A 37 3.38 15.92 7.87
N ILE A 38 3.97 15.99 6.68
CA ILE A 38 3.72 17.07 5.72
C ILE A 38 2.29 17.04 5.17
N MET A 39 1.75 15.84 4.95
CA MET A 39 0.37 15.68 4.46
C MET A 39 -0.68 16.09 5.50
N PHE A 40 -0.36 16.09 6.80
CA PHE A 40 -1.26 16.45 7.90
C PHE A 40 -0.67 17.51 8.85
N PRO A 41 -0.36 18.71 8.34
CA PRO A 41 0.39 19.73 9.10
C PRO A 41 -0.38 20.33 10.29
N SER A 42 -1.70 20.16 10.34
CA SER A 42 -2.52 20.60 11.47
C SER A 42 -2.54 19.58 12.62
N ILE A 43 -2.03 18.37 12.39
CA ILE A 43 -2.03 17.26 13.35
C ILE A 43 -0.64 17.03 13.94
N TYR A 44 0.40 17.16 13.11
CA TYR A 44 1.77 16.90 13.51
C TYR A 44 2.58 18.19 13.61
N GLU A 45 3.48 18.25 14.62
CA GLU A 45 4.52 19.27 14.65
C GLU A 45 5.47 19.05 13.46
N ASN A 46 5.44 19.98 12.51
CA ASN A 46 6.22 19.84 11.28
C ASN A 46 7.60 20.50 11.44
N LYS A 47 8.66 19.67 11.43
CA LYS A 47 10.07 20.09 11.46
C LYS A 47 10.78 19.93 10.11
N ILE A 48 10.08 19.41 9.09
CA ILE A 48 10.65 19.14 7.77
C ILE A 48 9.86 19.89 6.68
N SER A 49 10.57 20.46 5.71
CA SER A 49 9.90 21.14 4.59
C SER A 49 9.63 20.17 3.42
N LEU A 50 8.58 20.46 2.64
CA LEU A 50 8.30 19.72 1.40
C LEU A 50 9.51 19.75 0.43
N LYS A 51 10.25 20.87 0.39
CA LYS A 51 11.47 20.99 -0.41
C LYS A 51 12.56 20.00 0.04
N ARG A 52 12.71 19.81 1.36
CA ARG A 52 13.68 18.84 1.89
C ARG A 52 13.31 17.43 1.48
N LEU A 53 12.02 17.09 1.61
CA LEU A 53 11.51 15.77 1.24
C LEU A 53 11.67 15.49 -0.27
N TYR A 54 11.49 16.53 -1.11
CA TYR A 54 11.77 16.46 -2.53
C TYR A 54 13.23 16.11 -2.82
N ILE A 55 14.17 16.76 -2.12
CA ILE A 55 15.61 16.49 -2.29
C ILE A 55 15.93 15.05 -1.87
N GLU A 56 15.44 14.60 -0.72
CA GLU A 56 15.67 13.23 -0.22
C GLU A 56 15.15 12.17 -1.21
N LEU A 57 13.96 12.35 -1.74
CA LEU A 57 13.42 11.43 -2.76
C LEU A 57 14.22 11.48 -4.07
N ASN A 58 14.70 12.68 -4.47
CA ASN A 58 15.53 12.81 -5.64
C ASN A 58 16.84 12.00 -5.51
N GLU A 59 17.50 12.08 -4.37
CA GLU A 59 18.73 11.29 -4.10
C GLU A 59 18.47 9.79 -4.18
N ILE A 60 17.31 9.31 -3.70
CA ILE A 60 16.90 7.91 -3.83
C ILE A 60 16.64 7.55 -5.30
N PHE A 61 15.98 8.42 -6.05
CA PHE A 61 15.64 8.18 -7.46
C PHE A 61 16.87 8.20 -8.37
N GLU A 62 17.85 9.07 -8.10
CA GLU A 62 19.13 9.09 -8.81
C GLU A 62 19.87 7.75 -8.68
N LYS A 63 19.88 7.16 -7.48
CA LYS A 63 20.40 5.80 -7.25
C LYS A 63 19.70 4.75 -8.11
N LEU A 64 18.42 4.95 -8.41
CA LEU A 64 17.58 4.06 -9.25
C LEU A 64 17.58 4.43 -10.73
N LYS A 65 18.35 5.46 -11.14
CA LYS A 65 18.42 6.00 -12.52
C LYS A 65 17.06 6.51 -13.02
N TYR A 66 16.21 7.02 -12.11
CA TYR A 66 14.94 7.65 -12.45
C TYR A 66 15.10 9.15 -12.72
N THR A 67 14.18 9.69 -13.52
CA THR A 67 14.26 11.08 -13.98
C THR A 67 13.54 12.04 -13.03
N ILE A 68 13.97 13.30 -13.03
CA ILE A 68 13.35 14.39 -12.29
C ILE A 68 11.87 14.58 -12.65
N ASP A 69 11.48 14.32 -13.91
CA ASP A 69 10.09 14.36 -14.38
C ASP A 69 9.16 13.41 -13.59
N THR A 70 9.64 12.24 -13.21
CA THR A 70 8.88 11.29 -12.38
C THR A 70 8.66 11.83 -10.97
N ILE A 71 9.65 12.53 -10.40
CA ILE A 71 9.55 13.14 -9.07
C ILE A 71 8.56 14.29 -9.10
N ASP A 72 8.64 15.15 -10.11
CA ASP A 72 7.72 16.28 -10.27
C ASP A 72 6.28 15.83 -10.43
N LYS A 73 6.04 14.75 -11.21
CA LYS A 73 4.73 14.11 -11.32
C LYS A 73 4.25 13.55 -9.99
N PHE A 74 5.13 12.91 -9.23
CA PHE A 74 4.79 12.39 -7.91
C PHE A 74 4.35 13.53 -6.98
N PHE A 75 5.16 14.57 -6.81
CA PHE A 75 4.84 15.67 -5.90
C PHE A 75 3.61 16.48 -6.32
N SER A 76 3.42 16.72 -7.63
CA SER A 76 2.22 17.41 -8.13
C SER A 76 0.93 16.61 -7.89
N SER A 77 1.00 15.28 -7.88
CA SER A 77 -0.14 14.38 -7.64
C SER A 77 -0.51 14.25 -6.15
N LEU A 78 0.35 14.68 -5.21
CA LEU A 78 0.08 14.56 -3.77
C LEU A 78 -1.19 15.28 -3.33
N VAL A 79 -1.57 16.37 -4.00
CA VAL A 79 -2.82 17.10 -3.71
C VAL A 79 -4.04 16.22 -3.95
N ASP A 80 -4.07 15.44 -5.02
CA ASP A 80 -5.20 14.56 -5.32
C ASP A 80 -5.19 13.30 -4.43
N VAL A 81 -4.02 12.81 -4.08
CA VAL A 81 -3.89 11.77 -3.04
C VAL A 81 -4.44 12.29 -1.71
N LYS A 82 -4.10 13.52 -1.31
CA LYS A 82 -4.64 14.15 -0.09
C LYS A 82 -6.15 14.24 -0.09
N LYS A 83 -6.76 14.68 -1.21
CA LYS A 83 -8.24 14.72 -1.34
C LYS A 83 -8.86 13.32 -1.16
N THR A 84 -8.22 12.28 -1.70
CA THR A 84 -8.68 10.90 -1.54
C THR A 84 -8.56 10.43 -0.09
N LEU A 85 -7.42 10.68 0.56
CA LEU A 85 -7.21 10.38 1.97
C LEU A 85 -8.22 11.05 2.91
N LEU A 86 -8.65 12.27 2.58
CA LEU A 86 -9.70 12.94 3.37
C LEU A 86 -11.03 12.18 3.29
N THR A 87 -11.39 11.63 2.12
CA THR A 87 -12.59 10.77 2.02
C THR A 87 -12.43 9.45 2.73
N ASP A 88 -11.21 8.89 2.79
CA ASP A 88 -10.93 7.69 3.57
C ASP A 88 -11.07 7.99 5.07
N ILE A 89 -10.52 9.11 5.57
CA ILE A 89 -10.67 9.55 6.97
C ILE A 89 -12.15 9.73 7.34
N ASP A 90 -12.94 10.32 6.44
CA ASP A 90 -14.38 10.46 6.65
C ASP A 90 -15.05 9.08 6.81
N ALA A 91 -14.67 8.12 5.95
CA ALA A 91 -15.20 6.76 6.04
C ALA A 91 -14.81 6.04 7.34
N PHE A 92 -13.57 6.23 7.84
CA PHE A 92 -13.17 5.71 9.15
C PHE A 92 -14.00 6.30 10.29
N TYR A 93 -14.16 7.62 10.31
CA TYR A 93 -14.93 8.32 11.33
C TYR A 93 -16.42 7.94 11.34
N GLU A 94 -17.00 7.73 10.15
CA GLU A 94 -18.43 7.42 10.00
C GLU A 94 -18.77 5.95 10.28
N ASN A 95 -17.83 5.01 10.01
CA ASN A 95 -18.10 3.58 10.11
C ASN A 95 -17.61 2.94 11.42
N ASP A 96 -16.77 3.63 12.21
CA ASP A 96 -16.36 3.16 13.54
C ASP A 96 -17.06 3.98 14.64
N PRO A 97 -18.08 3.42 15.31
CA PRO A 97 -18.79 4.12 16.39
C PRO A 97 -17.91 4.41 17.62
N ALA A 98 -16.72 3.79 17.73
CA ALA A 98 -15.78 4.06 18.81
C ALA A 98 -14.84 5.23 18.49
N CYS A 99 -14.81 5.70 17.23
CA CYS A 99 -13.97 6.81 16.80
C CYS A 99 -14.50 8.16 17.32
N ILE A 100 -13.71 8.88 18.08
CA ILE A 100 -14.13 10.14 18.71
C ILE A 100 -13.87 11.38 17.82
N SER A 101 -12.91 11.29 16.87
CA SER A 101 -12.58 12.38 15.96
C SER A 101 -11.78 11.92 14.74
N LYS A 102 -11.76 12.75 13.69
CA LYS A 102 -10.93 12.51 12.50
C LYS A 102 -9.42 12.60 12.79
N GLU A 103 -9.04 13.38 13.78
CA GLU A 103 -7.66 13.47 14.27
C GLU A 103 -7.22 12.13 14.88
N GLU A 104 -8.11 11.46 15.61
CA GLU A 104 -7.83 10.13 16.17
C GLU A 104 -7.53 9.11 15.08
N VAL A 105 -8.25 9.14 13.95
CA VAL A 105 -7.97 8.27 12.80
C VAL A 105 -6.53 8.45 12.34
N ILE A 106 -6.09 9.70 12.16
CA ILE A 106 -4.75 10.01 11.66
C ILE A 106 -3.65 9.62 12.65
N LEU A 107 -3.92 9.78 13.95
CA LEU A 107 -2.93 9.60 15.02
C LEU A 107 -2.81 8.15 15.51
N SER A 108 -3.89 7.35 15.44
CA SER A 108 -3.99 6.11 16.21
C SER A 108 -4.35 4.87 15.41
N TYR A 109 -4.98 5.00 14.23
CA TYR A 109 -5.46 3.86 13.48
C TYR A 109 -4.37 3.24 12.61
N ASN A 110 -3.88 2.07 12.99
CA ASN A 110 -2.93 1.29 12.19
C ASN A 110 -3.48 0.94 10.80
N SER A 111 -4.78 0.70 10.70
CA SER A 111 -5.44 0.42 9.42
C SER A 111 -5.46 1.65 8.50
N PHE A 112 -5.60 2.87 9.05
CA PHE A 112 -5.41 4.09 8.28
C PHE A 112 -3.96 4.28 7.84
N ASP A 113 -2.97 3.92 8.66
CA ASP A 113 -1.56 3.93 8.25
C ASP A 113 -1.31 3.02 7.04
N ALA A 114 -1.89 1.83 7.04
CA ALA A 114 -1.80 0.93 5.91
C ALA A 114 -2.44 1.52 4.63
N VAL A 115 -3.60 2.17 4.75
CA VAL A 115 -4.28 2.84 3.63
C VAL A 115 -3.47 4.04 3.14
N PHE A 116 -2.93 4.87 4.04
CA PHE A 116 -2.06 5.99 3.69
C PHE A 116 -0.84 5.53 2.88
N ILE A 117 -0.10 4.55 3.42
CA ILE A 117 1.10 4.02 2.76
C ILE A 117 0.74 3.39 1.41
N TYR A 118 -0.38 2.67 1.33
CA TYR A 118 -0.88 2.11 0.07
C TYR A 118 -1.15 3.22 -0.96
N ARG A 119 -1.84 4.31 -0.63
CA ARG A 119 -2.15 5.40 -1.57
C ARG A 119 -0.88 6.01 -2.18
N ILE A 120 0.14 6.23 -1.36
CA ILE A 120 1.44 6.74 -1.81
C ILE A 120 2.17 5.69 -2.67
N SER A 121 2.18 4.44 -2.23
CA SER A 121 2.82 3.33 -2.94
C SER A 121 2.17 3.07 -4.30
N ASN A 122 0.85 3.15 -4.38
CA ASN A 122 0.10 3.00 -5.62
C ASN A 122 0.44 4.12 -6.63
N LEU A 123 0.55 5.38 -6.17
CA LEU A 123 1.00 6.47 -7.03
C LEU A 123 2.40 6.20 -7.61
N LEU A 124 3.35 5.78 -6.78
CA LEU A 124 4.70 5.42 -7.24
C LEU A 124 4.68 4.20 -8.19
N TYR A 125 3.81 3.23 -7.94
CA TYR A 125 3.63 2.06 -8.80
C TYR A 125 3.10 2.45 -10.19
N ILE A 126 2.10 3.34 -10.26
CA ILE A 126 1.55 3.89 -11.51
C ILE A 126 2.61 4.69 -12.29
N LEU A 127 3.51 5.37 -11.59
CA LEU A 127 4.65 6.07 -12.19
C LEU A 127 5.80 5.12 -12.58
N ASN A 128 5.60 3.81 -12.47
CA ASN A 128 6.57 2.75 -12.79
C ASN A 128 7.87 2.83 -12.00
N VAL A 129 7.85 3.38 -10.79
CA VAL A 129 9.01 3.37 -9.89
C VAL A 129 9.27 1.94 -9.41
N PRO A 130 10.47 1.37 -9.60
CA PRO A 130 10.76 0.02 -9.17
C PRO A 130 11.02 -0.05 -7.68
N TYR A 131 10.83 -1.20 -7.09
CA TYR A 131 11.15 -1.59 -5.72
C TYR A 131 10.47 -0.75 -4.63
N ILE A 132 10.52 0.58 -4.67
CA ILE A 132 10.02 1.49 -3.62
C ILE A 132 8.55 1.22 -3.29
N PRO A 133 7.62 1.10 -4.25
CA PRO A 133 6.21 0.81 -3.93
C PRO A 133 6.05 -0.46 -3.09
N ARG A 134 6.77 -1.53 -3.43
CA ARG A 134 6.70 -2.79 -2.69
C ARG A 134 7.41 -2.70 -1.33
N ILE A 135 8.54 -2.02 -1.23
CA ILE A 135 9.23 -1.79 0.04
C ILE A 135 8.30 -1.06 1.02
N LEU A 136 7.55 -0.06 0.56
CA LEU A 136 6.61 0.70 1.39
C LEU A 136 5.42 -0.16 1.83
N THR A 137 4.82 -0.97 0.94
CA THR A 137 3.70 -1.83 1.32
C THR A 137 4.13 -2.97 2.24
N GLU A 138 5.34 -3.52 2.10
CA GLU A 138 5.91 -4.47 3.06
C GLU A 138 6.22 -3.82 4.41
N TYR A 139 6.62 -2.54 4.41
CA TYR A 139 6.75 -1.77 5.65
C TYR A 139 5.40 -1.61 6.35
N ALA A 140 4.34 -1.23 5.64
CA ALA A 140 2.99 -1.17 6.18
C ALA A 140 2.54 -2.53 6.73
N HIS A 141 2.74 -3.61 5.97
CA HIS A 141 2.41 -4.98 6.37
C HIS A 141 3.12 -5.37 7.67
N SER A 142 4.41 -5.07 7.81
CA SER A 142 5.18 -5.38 9.02
C SER A 142 4.70 -4.64 10.27
N LYS A 143 4.17 -3.42 10.10
CA LYS A 143 3.66 -2.58 11.20
C LYS A 143 2.23 -2.93 11.61
N THR A 144 1.39 -3.29 10.64
CA THR A 144 -0.07 -3.32 10.81
C THR A 144 -0.69 -4.71 10.65
N GLY A 145 0.05 -5.67 10.07
CA GLY A 145 -0.48 -6.97 9.68
C GLY A 145 -1.43 -6.90 8.46
N ILE A 146 -1.46 -5.78 7.72
CA ILE A 146 -2.32 -5.56 6.55
C ILE A 146 -1.46 -5.56 5.29
N ASP A 147 -1.63 -6.55 4.41
CA ASP A 147 -0.92 -6.68 3.14
C ASP A 147 -1.77 -6.15 1.98
N ILE A 148 -1.44 -4.95 1.48
CA ILE A 148 -2.09 -4.36 0.30
C ILE A 148 -1.04 -4.22 -0.80
N HIS A 149 -1.17 -4.98 -1.88
CA HIS A 149 -0.23 -4.87 -3.00
C HIS A 149 -0.35 -3.50 -3.69
N PRO A 150 0.75 -2.78 -4.00
CA PRO A 150 0.67 -1.42 -4.56
C PRO A 150 0.02 -1.36 -5.94
N GLY A 151 -0.05 -2.47 -6.68
CA GLY A 151 -0.67 -2.57 -8.00
C GLY A 151 -2.20 -2.70 -7.99
N CYS A 152 -2.84 -2.95 -6.84
CA CYS A 152 -4.30 -3.00 -6.77
C CYS A 152 -4.90 -1.60 -6.96
N THR A 153 -6.18 -1.54 -7.33
CA THR A 153 -6.91 -0.27 -7.48
C THR A 153 -7.97 -0.19 -6.39
N ILE A 154 -7.96 0.88 -5.59
CA ILE A 154 -8.95 1.12 -4.53
C ILE A 154 -9.58 2.50 -4.71
N GLY A 155 -10.91 2.55 -4.77
CA GLY A 155 -11.71 3.76 -4.87
C GLY A 155 -11.63 4.64 -3.62
N LYS A 156 -12.40 5.73 -3.59
CA LYS A 156 -12.50 6.67 -2.47
C LYS A 156 -13.34 6.10 -1.33
N SER A 157 -13.23 6.68 -0.15
CA SER A 157 -14.00 6.29 1.05
C SER A 157 -13.79 4.82 1.40
N PHE A 158 -12.54 4.39 1.41
CA PHE A 158 -12.17 3.03 1.75
C PHE A 158 -11.91 2.91 3.25
N PHE A 159 -12.61 1.96 3.89
CA PHE A 159 -12.53 1.71 5.32
C PHE A 159 -12.02 0.31 5.63
N ILE A 160 -11.10 0.21 6.57
CA ILE A 160 -10.63 -1.04 7.15
C ILE A 160 -10.87 -1.00 8.66
N ASP A 161 -11.69 -1.93 9.16
CA ASP A 161 -11.85 -2.13 10.59
C ASP A 161 -10.91 -3.21 11.10
N HIS A 162 -10.20 -2.94 12.21
CA HIS A 162 -9.13 -3.75 12.80
C HIS A 162 -7.99 -4.03 11.80
N GLY A 163 -8.22 -4.84 10.80
CA GLY A 163 -7.40 -5.03 9.62
C GLY A 163 -6.39 -6.17 9.69
N THR A 164 -5.96 -6.62 10.85
CA THR A 164 -4.93 -7.68 10.98
C THR A 164 -5.27 -8.90 10.12
N GLY A 165 -4.32 -9.35 9.29
CA GLY A 165 -4.47 -10.51 8.42
C GLY A 165 -5.22 -10.25 7.11
N ILE A 166 -5.53 -9.00 6.76
CA ILE A 166 -6.03 -8.67 5.43
C ILE A 166 -4.95 -8.89 4.38
N VAL A 167 -5.36 -9.50 3.25
CA VAL A 167 -4.50 -9.63 2.06
C VAL A 167 -5.27 -9.14 0.82
N ILE A 168 -4.75 -8.11 0.16
CA ILE A 168 -5.30 -7.55 -1.09
C ILE A 168 -4.27 -7.71 -2.21
N GLY A 169 -4.53 -8.65 -3.13
CA GLY A 169 -3.60 -9.01 -4.20
C GLY A 169 -3.53 -7.97 -5.33
N GLU A 170 -2.44 -8.03 -6.09
CA GLU A 170 -1.98 -7.06 -7.11
C GLU A 170 -3.07 -6.58 -8.07
N THR A 171 -3.86 -7.49 -8.64
CA THR A 171 -4.83 -7.13 -9.67
C THR A 171 -6.27 -6.98 -9.13
N THR A 172 -6.42 -6.85 -7.81
CA THR A 172 -7.70 -6.55 -7.18
C THR A 172 -8.19 -5.17 -7.63
N LYS A 173 -9.50 -5.08 -7.88
CA LYS A 173 -10.17 -3.79 -8.08
C LYS A 173 -11.22 -3.62 -7.00
N ILE A 174 -11.18 -2.52 -6.28
CA ILE A 174 -12.12 -2.16 -5.23
C ILE A 174 -12.75 -0.82 -5.60
N GLY A 175 -14.08 -0.76 -5.57
CA GLY A 175 -14.87 0.43 -5.85
C GLY A 175 -14.82 1.46 -4.72
N LYS A 176 -15.78 2.37 -4.71
CA LYS A 176 -15.93 3.42 -3.71
C LYS A 176 -16.76 2.93 -2.53
N ASN A 177 -16.54 3.53 -1.35
CA ASN A 177 -17.33 3.27 -0.15
C ASN A 177 -17.37 1.77 0.20
N VAL A 178 -16.20 1.12 0.17
CA VAL A 178 -16.06 -0.30 0.53
C VAL A 178 -15.47 -0.41 1.91
N SER A 179 -16.07 -1.28 2.73
CA SER A 179 -15.63 -1.60 4.09
C SER A 179 -15.11 -3.03 4.17
N ILE A 180 -13.92 -3.22 4.76
CA ILE A 180 -13.28 -4.53 4.89
C ILE A 180 -12.84 -4.75 6.34
N TYR A 181 -13.14 -5.93 6.88
CA TYR A 181 -12.79 -6.33 8.24
C TYR A 181 -11.58 -7.26 8.27
N GLN A 182 -11.03 -7.49 9.47
CA GLN A 182 -9.84 -8.30 9.68
C GLN A 182 -9.91 -9.69 9.02
N GLY A 183 -8.76 -10.23 8.60
CA GLY A 183 -8.61 -11.57 8.04
C GLY A 183 -9.18 -11.76 6.64
N VAL A 184 -9.71 -10.71 5.99
CA VAL A 184 -10.24 -10.82 4.63
C VAL A 184 -9.11 -11.06 3.63
N THR A 185 -9.31 -12.02 2.72
CA THR A 185 -8.39 -12.32 1.62
C THR A 185 -9.04 -12.06 0.26
N LEU A 186 -8.48 -11.14 -0.52
CA LEU A 186 -8.81 -10.90 -1.92
C LEU A 186 -7.68 -11.44 -2.80
N GLY A 187 -7.74 -12.75 -3.11
CA GLY A 187 -6.62 -13.54 -3.62
C GLY A 187 -6.81 -14.10 -5.03
N ALA A 188 -5.74 -14.71 -5.54
CA ALA A 188 -5.79 -15.53 -6.75
C ALA A 188 -6.34 -16.93 -6.43
N LYS A 189 -7.06 -17.54 -7.39
CA LYS A 189 -7.63 -18.89 -7.21
C LYS A 189 -6.57 -19.99 -7.27
N SER A 190 -5.52 -19.81 -8.07
CA SER A 190 -4.39 -20.75 -8.21
C SER A 190 -3.15 -19.95 -8.60
N LEU A 191 -1.99 -20.43 -8.16
CA LEU A 191 -0.66 -19.93 -8.49
C LEU A 191 0.21 -21.01 -9.13
N SER A 192 -0.41 -22.10 -9.65
CA SER A 192 0.31 -23.27 -10.17
C SER A 192 1.28 -22.93 -11.32
N ASP A 193 1.16 -21.76 -11.92
CA ASP A 193 2.03 -21.30 -13.02
C ASP A 193 2.30 -19.79 -12.88
N ALA A 194 2.99 -19.44 -11.79
CA ALA A 194 3.20 -18.04 -11.40
C ALA A 194 3.85 -17.18 -12.49
N SER A 195 4.71 -17.78 -13.34
CA SER A 195 5.38 -17.06 -14.43
C SER A 195 4.41 -16.56 -15.51
N THR A 196 3.36 -17.33 -15.80
CA THR A 196 2.33 -16.99 -16.82
C THR A 196 1.28 -16.01 -16.29
N LEU A 197 1.22 -15.82 -14.97
CA LEU A 197 0.23 -14.97 -14.29
C LEU A 197 0.69 -13.51 -14.12
N ARG A 198 1.91 -13.18 -14.52
CA ARG A 198 2.41 -11.80 -14.47
C ARG A 198 1.60 -10.89 -15.40
N GLY A 199 1.10 -9.76 -14.87
CA GLY A 199 0.28 -8.82 -15.63
C GLY A 199 -1.15 -9.30 -15.97
N VAL A 200 -1.53 -10.53 -15.59
CA VAL A 200 -2.87 -11.08 -15.84
C VAL A 200 -3.79 -10.81 -14.67
N LYS A 201 -5.05 -10.44 -14.95
CA LYS A 201 -6.12 -10.28 -13.94
C LYS A 201 -6.37 -11.62 -13.26
N ARG A 202 -6.04 -11.74 -11.96
CA ARG A 202 -6.13 -12.98 -11.18
C ARG A 202 -6.78 -12.83 -9.81
N HIS A 203 -7.05 -11.58 -9.38
CA HIS A 203 -7.70 -11.25 -8.12
C HIS A 203 -9.09 -10.67 -8.35
N PRO A 204 -10.01 -10.73 -7.39
CA PRO A 204 -11.41 -10.34 -7.56
C PRO A 204 -11.61 -8.85 -7.87
N THR A 205 -12.84 -8.53 -8.27
CA THR A 205 -13.36 -7.18 -8.37
C THR A 205 -14.48 -7.00 -7.34
N ILE A 206 -14.39 -5.96 -6.54
CA ILE A 206 -15.36 -5.53 -5.55
C ILE A 206 -15.96 -4.23 -6.07
N GLU A 207 -17.28 -4.21 -6.31
CA GLU A 207 -17.97 -3.00 -6.78
C GLU A 207 -18.20 -2.00 -5.65
N ASP A 208 -18.88 -0.89 -5.92
CA ASP A 208 -19.12 0.19 -4.95
C ASP A 208 -20.05 -0.27 -3.80
N ASN A 209 -19.95 0.39 -2.65
CA ASN A 209 -20.85 0.20 -1.50
C ASN A 209 -20.87 -1.23 -0.93
N VAL A 210 -19.80 -2.00 -1.06
CA VAL A 210 -19.69 -3.38 -0.55
C VAL A 210 -19.10 -3.39 0.85
N THR A 211 -19.68 -4.24 1.72
CA THR A 211 -19.11 -4.56 3.04
C THR A 211 -18.66 -6.01 3.08
N ILE A 212 -17.39 -6.26 3.46
CA ILE A 212 -16.82 -7.61 3.55
C ILE A 212 -16.42 -7.88 5.00
N TYR A 213 -17.23 -8.72 5.68
CA TYR A 213 -16.97 -9.07 7.07
C TYR A 213 -15.80 -10.04 7.26
N ALA A 214 -15.40 -10.16 8.51
CA ALA A 214 -14.18 -10.81 8.96
C ALA A 214 -13.95 -12.22 8.36
N ASN A 215 -12.69 -12.49 8.02
CA ASN A 215 -12.21 -13.79 7.53
C ASN A 215 -12.86 -14.27 6.22
N ALA A 216 -13.57 -13.43 5.48
CA ALA A 216 -14.06 -13.82 4.17
C ALA A 216 -12.90 -14.00 3.18
N VAL A 217 -12.97 -15.06 2.38
CA VAL A 217 -11.97 -15.41 1.36
C VAL A 217 -12.63 -15.33 -0.01
N ILE A 218 -12.19 -14.38 -0.83
CA ILE A 218 -12.73 -14.10 -2.17
C ILE A 218 -11.61 -14.28 -3.19
N LEU A 219 -11.73 -15.25 -4.09
CA LEU A 219 -10.63 -15.65 -4.98
C LEU A 219 -11.04 -15.62 -6.45
N GLY A 220 -10.06 -15.22 -7.29
CA GLY A 220 -10.13 -15.38 -8.73
C GLY A 220 -10.43 -14.10 -9.51
N GLY A 221 -9.79 -13.95 -10.67
CA GLY A 221 -9.87 -12.75 -11.50
C GLY A 221 -11.23 -12.49 -12.16
N SER A 222 -12.05 -13.52 -12.32
CA SER A 222 -13.42 -13.42 -12.83
C SER A 222 -14.48 -13.21 -11.74
N THR A 223 -14.11 -13.34 -10.46
CA THR A 223 -15.01 -13.15 -9.32
C THR A 223 -15.34 -11.68 -9.16
N ILE A 224 -16.62 -11.35 -9.12
CA ILE A 224 -17.13 -9.98 -8.96
C ILE A 224 -18.14 -9.97 -7.81
N ILE A 225 -17.87 -9.18 -6.79
CA ILE A 225 -18.83 -8.87 -5.73
C ILE A 225 -19.58 -7.60 -6.16
N LYS A 226 -20.89 -7.75 -6.35
CA LYS A 226 -21.76 -6.71 -6.89
C LYS A 226 -22.00 -5.58 -5.89
N GLU A 227 -22.27 -4.40 -6.45
CA GLU A 227 -22.58 -3.19 -5.68
C GLU A 227 -23.60 -3.46 -4.57
N GLY A 228 -23.37 -2.86 -3.40
CA GLY A 228 -24.24 -2.95 -2.23
C GLY A 228 -24.25 -4.32 -1.54
N THR A 229 -23.44 -5.28 -1.99
CA THR A 229 -23.41 -6.62 -1.38
C THR A 229 -22.78 -6.56 0.01
N VAL A 230 -23.40 -7.28 0.95
CA VAL A 230 -22.83 -7.58 2.26
C VAL A 230 -22.32 -9.03 2.26
N VAL A 231 -21.00 -9.20 2.32
CA VAL A 231 -20.35 -10.53 2.39
C VAL A 231 -20.24 -10.93 3.85
N PRO A 232 -20.86 -12.05 4.28
CA PRO A 232 -20.84 -12.47 5.68
C PRO A 232 -19.46 -12.96 6.13
N CYS A 233 -19.25 -13.02 7.45
CA CYS A 233 -18.04 -13.58 8.05
C CYS A 233 -17.77 -15.00 7.55
N ASN A 234 -16.47 -15.32 7.37
CA ASN A 234 -15.98 -16.65 6.95
C ASN A 234 -16.55 -17.13 5.60
N ALA A 235 -17.09 -16.26 4.77
CA ALA A 235 -17.54 -16.62 3.43
C ALA A 235 -16.36 -17.07 2.56
N TYR A 236 -16.60 -18.12 1.73
CA TYR A 236 -15.64 -18.57 0.73
C TYR A 236 -16.23 -18.45 -0.67
N ILE A 237 -15.71 -17.50 -1.47
CA ILE A 237 -16.29 -17.12 -2.77
C ILE A 237 -15.22 -17.27 -3.87
N THR A 238 -15.55 -18.03 -4.93
CA THR A 238 -14.63 -18.30 -6.05
C THR A 238 -15.26 -18.10 -7.43
N LYS A 239 -16.49 -17.62 -7.48
CA LYS A 239 -17.25 -17.35 -8.73
C LYS A 239 -18.11 -16.12 -8.58
#